data_896868203a1676f5b6ab800459a2ac3a
#
_entry.id   896868203a1676f5b6ab800459a2ac3a
#
_cell.length_a   1.000
_cell.length_b   1.000
_cell.length_c   1.000
_cell.angle_alpha   90.00
_cell.angle_beta   90.00
_cell.angle_gamma   90.00
#
_symmetry.space_group_name_H-M   'P 1'
#
loop_
_entity.id
_entity.type
_entity.pdbx_description
1 polymer ?
#
loop_
_entity_poly.entity_id
_entity_poly.type
_entity_poly.pdbx_seq_one_letter_code
_entity_poly.pdbx_strand_id
1 'polypeptide(L)'
;MAKYAGIDISYCQPDVDYSALKSGKILGYPVKFVMVRAAYGTSMDKYFLQHVRGCLAAGLYVGVYLFSTAKNAAQAKAEAEWLISTIKANKLDGKITYPIAYDLEMESQYKLGKAVCTAMCKAFMDTIAAYN
;
A
#
# COMPACT_ATOMS: atom_id res chain seq x y z
N MET A 1 -13.46 -6.69 -22.40
CA MET A 1 -12.39 -6.41 -21.42
C MET A 1 -12.78 -6.98 -20.07
N ALA A 2 -11.91 -7.80 -19.47
CA ALA A 2 -12.17 -8.34 -18.14
C ALA A 2 -12.17 -7.21 -17.11
N LYS A 3 -13.13 -7.23 -16.19
CA LYS A 3 -13.22 -6.27 -15.10
C LYS A 3 -13.11 -7.02 -13.78
N TYR A 4 -12.36 -6.44 -12.86
CA TYR A 4 -12.12 -7.00 -11.55
C TYR A 4 -12.45 -5.98 -10.48
N ALA A 5 -12.81 -6.46 -9.31
CA ALA A 5 -12.97 -5.64 -8.12
C ALA A 5 -11.78 -5.85 -7.18
N GLY A 6 -11.56 -4.88 -6.35
CA GLY A 6 -10.58 -4.94 -5.28
C GLY A 6 -11.04 -4.17 -4.08
N ILE A 7 -10.38 -4.38 -2.96
CA ILE A 7 -10.61 -3.63 -1.73
C ILE A 7 -9.30 -3.14 -1.16
N ASP A 8 -9.34 -2.20 -0.23
CA ASP A 8 -8.21 -1.87 0.61
C ASP A 8 -8.49 -2.26 2.06
N ILE A 9 -7.45 -2.68 2.77
CA ILE A 9 -7.54 -3.09 4.17
C ILE A 9 -6.33 -2.60 4.96
N SER A 10 -6.54 -2.47 6.28
CA SER A 10 -5.52 -2.03 7.22
C SER A 10 -5.74 -2.69 8.59
N TYR A 11 -5.12 -2.16 9.63
CA TYR A 11 -5.39 -2.58 10.99
C TYR A 11 -6.84 -2.39 11.40
N CYS A 12 -7.59 -1.58 10.67
CA CYS A 12 -9.02 -1.36 10.93
C CYS A 12 -9.87 -2.61 10.63
N GLN A 13 -9.33 -3.56 9.87
CA GLN A 13 -9.97 -4.84 9.57
C GLN A 13 -9.14 -5.99 10.17
N PRO A 14 -9.22 -6.23 11.50
CA PRO A 14 -8.39 -7.24 12.13
C PRO A 14 -8.72 -8.68 11.74
N ASP A 15 -9.98 -8.94 11.45
CA ASP A 15 -10.49 -10.30 11.18
C ASP A 15 -10.99 -10.41 9.75
N VAL A 16 -10.08 -10.75 8.83
CA VAL A 16 -10.42 -10.93 7.42
C VAL A 16 -10.41 -12.41 7.06
N ASP A 17 -11.52 -12.89 6.52
CA ASP A 17 -11.58 -14.20 5.87
C ASP A 17 -11.13 -14.05 4.41
N TYR A 18 -9.86 -14.33 4.17
CA TYR A 18 -9.24 -14.14 2.84
C TYR A 18 -9.82 -15.08 1.79
N SER A 19 -10.24 -16.29 2.16
CA SER A 19 -10.87 -17.23 1.25
C SER A 19 -12.24 -16.75 0.81
N ALA A 20 -13.03 -16.23 1.74
CA ALA A 20 -14.33 -15.64 1.43
C ALA A 20 -14.18 -14.41 0.53
N LEU A 21 -13.14 -13.59 0.79
CA LEU A 21 -12.82 -12.43 -0.04
C LEU A 21 -12.49 -12.83 -1.47
N LYS A 22 -11.67 -13.86 -1.65
CA LYS A 22 -11.30 -14.40 -2.97
C LYS A 22 -12.52 -14.92 -3.74
N SER A 23 -13.49 -15.51 -3.06
CA SER A 23 -14.72 -16.03 -3.66
C SER A 23 -15.78 -14.95 -3.88
N GLY A 24 -15.57 -13.75 -3.34
CA GLY A 24 -16.54 -12.66 -3.35
C GLY A 24 -16.63 -11.92 -4.67
N LYS A 25 -17.70 -11.14 -4.78
CA LYS A 25 -17.93 -10.22 -5.89
C LYS A 25 -18.37 -8.86 -5.34
N ILE A 26 -17.97 -7.81 -6.04
CA ILE A 26 -18.42 -6.45 -5.76
C ILE A 26 -19.06 -5.93 -7.04
N LEU A 27 -20.32 -5.53 -6.96
CA LEU A 27 -21.10 -5.09 -8.11
C LEU A 27 -21.07 -6.11 -9.27
N GLY A 28 -21.06 -7.41 -8.94
CA GLY A 28 -21.00 -8.48 -9.92
C GLY A 28 -19.61 -8.84 -10.44
N TYR A 29 -18.58 -8.07 -10.09
CA TYR A 29 -17.20 -8.33 -10.52
C TYR A 29 -16.43 -9.14 -9.48
N PRO A 30 -15.66 -10.16 -9.90
CA PRO A 30 -14.90 -10.97 -8.96
C PRO A 30 -13.79 -10.15 -8.28
N VAL A 31 -13.59 -10.38 -6.99
CA VAL A 31 -12.50 -9.77 -6.24
C VAL A 31 -11.19 -10.47 -6.64
N LYS A 32 -10.23 -9.71 -7.13
CA LYS A 32 -8.96 -10.22 -7.62
C LYS A 32 -7.75 -9.64 -6.89
N PHE A 33 -7.88 -8.46 -6.31
CA PHE A 33 -6.75 -7.80 -5.66
C PHE A 33 -7.15 -7.10 -4.37
N VAL A 34 -6.14 -6.90 -3.54
CA VAL A 34 -6.28 -6.17 -2.28
C VAL A 34 -5.13 -5.19 -2.16
N MET A 35 -5.44 -3.94 -1.82
CA MET A 35 -4.45 -2.95 -1.44
C MET A 35 -4.30 -2.97 0.07
N VAL A 36 -3.13 -3.31 0.57
CA VAL A 36 -2.88 -3.48 2.00
C VAL A 36 -2.06 -2.31 2.53
N ARG A 37 -2.54 -1.66 3.59
CA ARG A 37 -1.76 -0.59 4.21
C ARG A 37 -0.50 -1.15 4.85
N ALA A 38 0.65 -0.63 4.42
CA ALA A 38 1.94 -1.03 4.96
C ALA A 38 2.28 -0.31 6.26
N ALA A 39 1.99 0.98 6.33
CA ALA A 39 2.42 1.82 7.43
C ALA A 39 1.66 3.13 7.53
N TYR A 40 1.80 3.74 8.69
CA TYR A 40 1.52 5.13 8.98
C TYR A 40 2.91 5.82 9.13
N GLY A 41 3.32 6.59 8.12
CA GLY A 41 4.69 7.05 8.05
C GLY A 41 5.67 5.89 7.92
N THR A 42 6.59 5.75 8.86
CA THR A 42 7.52 4.62 8.95
C THR A 42 7.18 3.67 10.11
N SER A 43 5.96 3.76 10.62
CA SER A 43 5.45 2.86 11.64
C SER A 43 4.60 1.78 10.98
N MET A 44 5.10 0.54 10.97
CA MET A 44 4.42 -0.56 10.29
C MET A 44 3.03 -0.80 10.87
N ASP A 45 2.04 -0.95 9.98
CA ASP A 45 0.70 -1.39 10.36
C ASP A 45 0.77 -2.77 11.00
N LYS A 46 0.16 -2.93 12.17
CA LYS A 46 0.30 -4.16 12.95
C LYS A 46 -0.27 -5.40 12.25
N TYR A 47 -1.16 -5.23 11.29
CA TYR A 47 -1.72 -6.33 10.51
C TYR A 47 -1.16 -6.42 9.07
N PHE A 48 -0.18 -5.59 8.72
CA PHE A 48 0.37 -5.56 7.36
C PHE A 48 0.80 -6.93 6.87
N LEU A 49 1.68 -7.58 7.61
CA LEU A 49 2.23 -8.88 7.20
C LEU A 49 1.17 -9.98 7.19
N GLN A 50 0.27 -9.99 8.18
CA GLN A 50 -0.84 -10.92 8.24
C GLN A 50 -1.74 -10.78 6.99
N HIS A 51 -2.11 -9.55 6.64
CA HIS A 51 -2.96 -9.29 5.48
C HIS A 51 -2.29 -9.66 4.17
N VAL A 52 -1.04 -9.26 3.97
CA VAL A 52 -0.30 -9.62 2.75
C VAL A 52 -0.20 -11.12 2.60
N ARG A 53 0.24 -11.81 3.64
CA ARG A 53 0.40 -13.28 3.61
C ARG A 53 -0.92 -14.01 3.44
N GLY A 54 -1.97 -13.55 4.10
CA GLY A 54 -3.32 -14.12 3.98
C GLY A 54 -3.88 -13.96 2.57
N CYS A 55 -3.74 -12.78 1.98
CA CYS A 55 -4.18 -12.51 0.62
C CYS A 55 -3.41 -13.37 -0.41
N LEU A 56 -2.09 -13.45 -0.28
CA LEU A 56 -1.26 -14.26 -1.18
C LEU A 56 -1.62 -15.75 -1.07
N ALA A 57 -1.80 -16.27 0.14
CA ALA A 57 -2.18 -17.66 0.36
C ALA A 57 -3.56 -17.99 -0.23
N ALA A 58 -4.48 -17.02 -0.26
CA ALA A 58 -5.80 -17.17 -0.88
C ALA A 58 -5.77 -17.01 -2.40
N GLY A 59 -4.64 -16.64 -3.00
CA GLY A 59 -4.52 -16.44 -4.44
C GLY A 59 -4.98 -15.08 -4.93
N LEU A 60 -5.03 -14.08 -4.04
CA LEU A 60 -5.32 -12.69 -4.40
C LEU A 60 -4.04 -11.98 -4.81
N TYR A 61 -4.15 -11.07 -5.77
CA TYR A 61 -3.06 -10.13 -6.08
C TYR A 61 -2.98 -9.07 -4.98
N VAL A 62 -1.77 -8.67 -4.64
CA VAL A 62 -1.53 -7.71 -3.56
C VAL A 62 -0.80 -6.48 -4.09
N GLY A 63 -1.37 -5.32 -3.82
CA GLY A 63 -0.68 -4.04 -3.83
C GLY A 63 -0.56 -3.53 -2.41
N VAL A 64 0.26 -2.52 -2.19
CA VAL A 64 0.41 -1.91 -0.88
C VAL A 64 0.28 -0.40 -0.97
N TYR A 65 -0.11 0.22 0.13
CA TYR A 65 -0.06 1.67 0.23
C TYR A 65 0.55 2.10 1.56
N LEU A 66 1.15 3.28 1.54
CA LEU A 66 1.72 3.89 2.73
C LEU A 66 0.98 5.19 3.02
N PHE A 67 0.41 5.31 4.20
CA PHE A 67 -0.20 6.55 4.69
C PHE A 67 0.92 7.48 5.11
N SER A 68 1.12 8.57 4.36
CA SER A 68 2.24 9.48 4.58
C SER A 68 2.04 10.37 5.81
N THR A 69 3.12 10.59 6.53
CA THR A 69 3.23 11.63 7.56
C THR A 69 4.35 12.62 7.24
N ALA A 70 4.92 12.54 6.04
CA ALA A 70 6.03 13.37 5.60
C ALA A 70 5.62 14.85 5.49
N LYS A 71 6.59 15.73 5.70
CA LYS A 71 6.40 17.19 5.58
C LYS A 71 7.26 17.81 4.49
N ASN A 72 8.11 17.02 3.85
CA ASN A 72 8.99 17.46 2.78
C ASN A 72 9.41 16.25 1.92
N ALA A 73 10.06 16.54 0.79
CA ALA A 73 10.48 15.52 -0.16
C ALA A 73 11.49 14.53 0.45
N ALA A 74 12.40 14.98 1.31
CA ALA A 74 13.38 14.11 1.94
C ALA A 74 12.71 13.07 2.86
N GLN A 75 11.69 13.48 3.62
CA GLN A 75 10.92 12.58 4.46
C GLN A 75 10.08 11.61 3.62
N ALA A 76 9.50 12.07 2.51
CA ALA A 76 8.75 11.21 1.60
C ALA A 76 9.65 10.13 0.97
N LYS A 77 10.87 10.50 0.59
CA LYS A 77 11.88 9.54 0.13
C LYS A 77 12.21 8.52 1.22
N ALA A 78 12.40 8.97 2.46
CA ALA A 78 12.67 8.09 3.58
C ALA A 78 11.52 7.10 3.83
N GLU A 79 10.27 7.53 3.66
CA GLU A 79 9.11 6.64 3.73
C GLU A 79 9.17 5.54 2.66
N ALA A 80 9.53 5.90 1.43
CA ALA A 80 9.68 4.93 0.35
C ALA A 80 10.83 3.94 0.61
N GLU A 81 11.97 4.42 1.05
CA GLU A 81 13.13 3.59 1.39
C GLU A 81 12.81 2.63 2.54
N TRP A 82 12.10 3.10 3.55
CA TRP A 82 11.62 2.26 4.65
C TRP A 82 10.71 1.15 4.15
N LEU A 83 9.76 1.48 3.25
CA LEU A 83 8.83 0.50 2.69
C LEU A 83 9.57 -0.57 1.89
N ILE A 84 10.51 -0.18 1.03
CA ILE A 84 11.33 -1.11 0.25
C ILE A 84 12.11 -2.04 1.19
N SER A 85 12.75 -1.49 2.21
CA SER A 85 13.51 -2.27 3.21
C SER A 85 12.61 -3.26 3.94
N THR A 86 11.39 -2.85 4.28
CA THR A 86 10.40 -3.69 4.97
C THR A 86 9.95 -4.84 4.08
N ILE A 87 9.67 -4.57 2.81
CA ILE A 87 9.31 -5.60 1.83
C ILE A 87 10.42 -6.64 1.71
N LYS A 88 11.67 -6.20 1.56
CA LYS A 88 12.84 -7.08 1.45
C LYS A 88 13.06 -7.90 2.71
N ALA A 89 13.04 -7.25 3.88
CA ALA A 89 13.28 -7.91 5.16
C ALA A 89 12.27 -9.03 5.46
N ASN A 90 11.05 -8.89 4.94
CA ASN A 90 9.98 -9.87 5.13
C ASN A 90 9.82 -10.85 3.96
N LYS A 91 10.78 -10.87 3.04
CA LYS A 91 10.82 -11.78 1.89
C LYS A 91 9.60 -11.65 0.98
N LEU A 92 9.14 -10.42 0.79
CA LEU A 92 7.99 -10.11 -0.05
C LEU A 92 8.40 -9.59 -1.45
N ASP A 93 9.69 -9.53 -1.75
CA ASP A 93 10.17 -9.17 -3.08
C ASP A 93 9.52 -10.06 -4.15
N GLY A 94 9.03 -9.43 -5.21
CA GLY A 94 8.38 -10.11 -6.32
C GLY A 94 6.99 -10.66 -6.02
N LYS A 95 6.52 -10.55 -4.78
CA LYS A 95 5.19 -11.05 -4.37
C LYS A 95 4.11 -9.97 -4.39
N ILE A 96 4.52 -8.72 -4.31
CA ILE A 96 3.63 -7.56 -4.40
C ILE A 96 3.61 -7.13 -5.87
N THR A 97 2.61 -7.63 -6.60
CA THR A 97 2.53 -7.47 -8.06
C THR A 97 1.57 -6.40 -8.52
N TYR A 98 0.74 -5.88 -7.61
CA TYR A 98 -0.07 -4.70 -7.84
C TYR A 98 0.67 -3.45 -7.35
N PRO A 99 0.20 -2.25 -7.69
CA PRO A 99 0.95 -1.02 -7.43
C PRO A 99 1.30 -0.78 -5.97
N ILE A 100 2.38 -0.06 -5.76
CA ILE A 100 2.71 0.57 -4.48
C ILE A 100 2.22 2.01 -4.57
N ALA A 101 1.28 2.37 -3.71
CA ALA A 101 0.63 3.67 -3.73
C ALA A 101 1.07 4.54 -2.55
N TYR A 102 1.08 5.84 -2.79
CA TYR A 102 1.38 6.85 -1.77
C TYR A 102 0.09 7.57 -1.40
N ASP A 103 -0.32 7.43 -0.13
CA ASP A 103 -1.51 8.05 0.39
C ASP A 103 -1.15 9.33 1.13
N LEU A 104 -1.34 10.48 0.47
CA LEU A 104 -1.06 11.80 0.99
C LEU A 104 -2.40 12.53 1.22
N GLU A 105 -2.89 12.53 2.46
CA GLU A 105 -4.24 13.00 2.73
C GLU A 105 -4.42 13.89 3.96
N MET A 106 -3.36 14.10 4.77
CA MET A 106 -3.52 14.93 5.97
C MET A 106 -3.68 16.41 5.63
N GLU A 107 -4.60 17.07 6.31
CA GLU A 107 -4.80 18.52 6.15
C GLU A 107 -3.50 19.29 6.38
N SER A 108 -2.70 18.88 7.35
CA SER A 108 -1.40 19.49 7.63
C SER A 108 -0.44 19.41 6.43
N GLN A 109 -0.56 18.38 5.62
CA GLN A 109 0.23 18.23 4.38
C GLN A 109 -0.29 19.18 3.29
N TYR A 110 -1.60 19.28 3.12
CA TYR A 110 -2.20 20.20 2.14
C TYR A 110 -1.80 21.65 2.43
N LYS A 111 -1.69 22.02 3.69
CA LYS A 111 -1.25 23.36 4.11
C LYS A 111 0.19 23.69 3.73
N LEU A 112 1.02 22.69 3.39
CA LEU A 112 2.37 22.90 2.88
C LEU A 112 2.37 23.45 1.45
N GLY A 113 1.26 23.34 0.74
CA GLY A 113 1.09 23.86 -0.60
C GLY A 113 1.36 22.86 -1.71
N LYS A 114 0.89 23.21 -2.89
CA LYS A 114 0.96 22.34 -4.07
C LYS A 114 2.38 21.92 -4.43
N ALA A 115 3.33 22.85 -4.43
CA ALA A 115 4.70 22.57 -4.82
C ALA A 115 5.36 21.54 -3.90
N VAL A 116 5.17 21.68 -2.58
CA VAL A 116 5.73 20.75 -1.60
C VAL A 116 5.07 19.37 -1.71
N CYS A 117 3.75 19.31 -1.81
CA CYS A 117 3.03 18.04 -1.96
C CYS A 117 3.44 17.32 -3.27
N THR A 118 3.57 18.04 -4.36
CA THR A 118 4.02 17.47 -5.63
C THR A 118 5.44 16.91 -5.52
N ALA A 119 6.35 17.64 -4.86
CA ALA A 119 7.72 17.19 -4.64
C ALA A 119 7.77 15.94 -3.75
N MET A 120 6.92 15.85 -2.74
CA MET A 120 6.80 14.68 -1.88
C MET A 120 6.34 13.44 -2.66
N CYS A 121 5.26 13.58 -3.43
CA CYS A 121 4.76 12.50 -4.27
C CYS A 121 5.81 12.03 -5.27
N LYS A 122 6.49 12.98 -5.93
CA LYS A 122 7.54 12.67 -6.89
C LYS A 122 8.70 11.93 -6.23
N ALA A 123 9.18 12.37 -5.08
CA ALA A 123 10.27 11.75 -4.36
C ALA A 123 9.93 10.29 -3.96
N PHE A 124 8.73 10.06 -3.46
CA PHE A 124 8.27 8.72 -3.14
C PHE A 124 8.19 7.84 -4.39
N MET A 125 7.52 8.31 -5.43
CA MET A 125 7.30 7.55 -6.66
C MET A 125 8.62 7.23 -7.40
N ASP A 126 9.53 8.19 -7.49
CA ASP A 126 10.83 7.97 -8.13
C ASP A 126 11.64 6.90 -7.38
N THR A 127 11.60 6.91 -6.05
CA THR A 127 12.29 5.92 -5.21
C THR A 127 11.70 4.52 -5.42
N ILE A 128 10.37 4.41 -5.46
CA ILE A 128 9.69 3.14 -5.75
C ILE A 128 10.00 2.66 -7.17
N ALA A 129 9.98 3.55 -8.15
CA ALA A 129 10.27 3.19 -9.55
C ALA A 129 11.69 2.64 -9.73
N ALA A 130 12.65 3.20 -9.00
CA ALA A 130 14.04 2.71 -9.03
C ALA A 130 14.21 1.31 -8.41
N TYR A 131 13.31 0.95 -7.48
CA TYR A 131 13.29 -0.38 -6.86
C TYR A 131 12.64 -1.43 -7.79
N ASN A 132 11.61 -1.06 -8.47
CA ASN A 132 10.85 -1.98 -9.34
C ASN A 132 11.61 -2.26 -10.67
#